data_b8472387512e234a60fdad89806ed62b
#
_entry.id   b8472387512e234a60fdad89806ed62b
#
_cell.length_a   1.000
_cell.length_b   1.000
_cell.length_c   1.000
_cell.angle_alpha   90.00
_cell.angle_beta   90.00
_cell.angle_gamma   90.00
#
_symmetry.space_group_name_H-M   'P 1'
#
loop_
_entity.id
_entity.type
_entity.pdbx_description
1 polymer ?
#
loop_
_entity_poly.entity_id
_entity_poly.type
_entity_poly.pdbx_seq_one_letter_code
_entity_poly.pdbx_strand_id
1 'polypeptide(L)'
;MMQGPKKVVSVLLALVVLSAGYLDYWSYSQTFHAEPGIWMDVVTGTANAPNQYRIGVIDTAYFLARYTHLGLRHTLAALDVIAGFVSVFTLFFVLRRSKTYRETGLAQQWFGAAGFLVLVQFYLAWLLWYQRPETLPTAAILALTLLLLGVPLRGGAVTAVVGFLVLAAMQGLVRADVGFALHAGILLVCMTPLGRGFALPRSAQAVTSFVSVLLVLGIQFWLMRRVFPHASYGSTPVFQLVLNLLSMSGWIPFVLFMGPFAWTMWMVVRRRSAAESAGVAMLTGALIFLGMWVTVGRIKEVRIFLPFALALVPLTIEIALQQFLPTTETQSGTRLPVV
;
A
#
# COMPACT_ATOMS: atom_id res chain seq x y z
N MET A 1 -34.46 -8.95 9.24
CA MET A 1 -33.40 -7.95 8.96
C MET A 1 -32.18 -8.66 8.42
N MET A 2 -31.90 -8.60 7.11
CA MET A 2 -30.65 -9.16 6.54
C MET A 2 -29.47 -8.40 7.11
N GLN A 3 -28.63 -9.11 7.85
CA GLN A 3 -27.36 -8.54 8.33
C GLN A 3 -26.51 -8.20 7.11
N GLY A 4 -26.03 -6.95 7.04
CA GLY A 4 -25.13 -6.53 5.95
C GLY A 4 -23.85 -7.37 5.88
N PRO A 5 -23.05 -7.27 4.81
CA PRO A 5 -21.93 -8.18 4.49
C PRO A 5 -20.82 -8.23 5.54
N LYS A 6 -20.87 -7.39 6.56
CA LYS A 6 -19.79 -7.15 7.52
C LYS A 6 -19.17 -8.39 8.14
N LYS A 7 -20.02 -9.23 8.80
CA LYS A 7 -19.51 -10.39 9.57
C LYS A 7 -18.93 -11.45 8.65
N VAL A 8 -19.68 -11.83 7.62
CA VAL A 8 -19.26 -12.87 6.68
C VAL A 8 -17.97 -12.47 5.97
N VAL A 9 -17.91 -11.25 5.41
CA VAL A 9 -16.73 -10.77 4.71
C VAL A 9 -15.52 -10.64 5.65
N SER A 10 -15.72 -10.20 6.90
CA SER A 10 -14.61 -10.15 7.87
C SER A 10 -14.04 -11.54 8.18
N VAL A 11 -14.88 -12.57 8.29
CA VAL A 11 -14.42 -13.96 8.48
C VAL A 11 -13.66 -14.44 7.26
N LEU A 12 -14.18 -14.21 6.05
CA LEU A 12 -13.52 -14.59 4.81
C LEU A 12 -12.17 -13.86 4.63
N LEU A 13 -12.11 -12.57 4.93
CA LEU A 13 -10.84 -11.81 4.92
C LEU A 13 -9.83 -12.36 5.92
N ALA A 14 -10.27 -12.74 7.12
CA ALA A 14 -9.40 -13.38 8.09
C ALA A 14 -8.83 -14.71 7.55
N LEU A 15 -9.66 -15.54 6.93
CA LEU A 15 -9.22 -16.79 6.30
C LEU A 15 -8.22 -16.54 5.15
N VAL A 16 -8.45 -15.52 4.33
CA VAL A 16 -7.54 -15.11 3.24
C VAL A 16 -6.19 -14.69 3.81
N VAL A 17 -6.16 -13.86 4.85
CA VAL A 17 -4.90 -13.40 5.48
C VAL A 17 -4.18 -14.58 6.14
N LEU A 18 -4.89 -15.46 6.85
CA LEU A 18 -4.28 -16.65 7.46
C LEU A 18 -3.72 -17.61 6.41
N SER A 19 -4.44 -17.81 5.29
CA SER A 19 -3.95 -18.62 4.17
C SER A 19 -2.68 -18.01 3.54
N ALA A 20 -2.68 -16.69 3.31
CA ALA A 20 -1.48 -15.99 2.84
C ALA A 20 -0.33 -16.13 3.82
N GLY A 21 -0.57 -15.95 5.13
CA GLY A 21 0.43 -16.13 6.17
C GLY A 21 1.00 -17.54 6.25
N TYR A 22 0.17 -18.58 6.03
CA TYR A 22 0.66 -19.95 5.91
C TYR A 22 1.59 -20.13 4.70
N LEU A 23 1.23 -19.56 3.56
CA LEU A 23 2.03 -19.61 2.35
C LEU A 23 3.35 -18.83 2.52
N ASP A 24 3.31 -17.69 3.20
CA ASP A 24 4.51 -16.92 3.56
C ASP A 24 5.42 -17.73 4.49
N TYR A 25 4.87 -18.36 5.53
CA TYR A 25 5.64 -19.23 6.41
C TYR A 25 6.30 -20.39 5.64
N TRP A 26 5.59 -21.00 4.70
CA TRP A 26 6.14 -22.03 3.84
C TRP A 26 7.27 -21.50 2.95
N SER A 27 7.08 -20.33 2.34
CA SER A 27 8.08 -19.65 1.51
C SER A 27 9.34 -19.31 2.33
N TYR A 28 9.19 -18.75 3.53
CA TYR A 28 10.31 -18.54 4.45
C TYR A 28 11.01 -19.85 4.80
N SER A 29 10.27 -20.91 5.07
CA SER A 29 10.85 -22.21 5.41
C SER A 29 11.72 -22.73 4.28
N GLN A 30 11.29 -22.61 3.02
CA GLN A 30 12.10 -22.99 1.86
C GLN A 30 13.35 -22.10 1.71
N THR A 31 13.19 -20.79 1.88
CA THR A 31 14.28 -19.82 1.79
C THR A 31 15.35 -20.06 2.86
N PHE A 32 14.94 -20.28 4.13
CA PHE A 32 15.87 -20.59 5.22
C PHE A 32 16.48 -21.99 5.11
N HIS A 33 15.82 -22.93 4.44
CA HIS A 33 16.41 -24.23 4.15
C HIS A 33 17.52 -24.12 3.09
N ALA A 34 17.30 -23.31 2.05
CA ALA A 34 18.29 -23.07 0.99
C ALA A 34 19.47 -22.21 1.47
N GLU A 35 19.20 -21.19 2.30
CA GLU A 35 20.18 -20.25 2.83
C GLU A 35 19.95 -20.02 4.33
N PRO A 36 20.49 -20.87 5.23
CA PRO A 36 20.23 -20.74 6.67
C PRO A 36 20.63 -19.40 7.30
N GLY A 37 21.61 -18.71 6.69
CA GLY A 37 22.09 -17.39 7.14
C GLY A 37 21.38 -16.21 6.47
N ILE A 38 20.35 -16.44 5.64
CA ILE A 38 19.64 -15.35 4.96
C ILE A 38 19.11 -14.32 5.97
N TRP A 39 19.20 -13.06 5.63
CA TRP A 39 18.87 -11.88 6.44
C TRP A 39 19.82 -11.62 7.63
N MET A 40 20.71 -12.54 7.98
CA MET A 40 21.72 -12.28 9.02
C MET A 40 22.76 -11.25 8.57
N ASP A 41 23.01 -11.14 7.28
CA ASP A 41 23.84 -10.10 6.69
C ASP A 41 23.29 -8.70 6.93
N VAL A 42 21.95 -8.53 6.93
CA VAL A 42 21.30 -7.26 7.29
C VAL A 42 21.53 -6.94 8.77
N VAL A 43 21.30 -7.91 9.66
CA VAL A 43 21.46 -7.77 11.12
C VAL A 43 22.93 -7.44 11.49
N THR A 44 23.88 -8.08 10.79
CA THR A 44 25.31 -7.86 11.03
C THR A 44 25.87 -6.62 10.33
N GLY A 45 25.09 -5.93 9.51
CA GLY A 45 25.50 -4.73 8.79
C GLY A 45 26.35 -4.98 7.54
N THR A 46 26.36 -6.20 7.02
CA THR A 46 27.18 -6.64 5.88
C THR A 46 26.42 -6.81 4.58
N ALA A 47 25.08 -6.59 4.61
CA ALA A 47 24.27 -6.73 3.41
C ALA A 47 24.57 -5.65 2.36
N ASN A 48 24.29 -6.00 1.12
CA ASN A 48 24.34 -5.03 0.03
C ASN A 48 23.13 -4.10 0.03
N ALA A 49 23.31 -2.87 -0.48
CA ALA A 49 22.20 -1.96 -0.74
C ALA A 49 21.27 -2.53 -1.85
N PRO A 50 19.97 -2.28 -1.80
CA PRO A 50 19.25 -1.49 -0.80
C PRO A 50 18.83 -2.28 0.45
N ASN A 51 19.10 -3.60 0.52
CA ASN A 51 18.62 -4.46 1.62
C ASN A 51 19.11 -3.97 2.98
N GLN A 52 20.39 -3.51 3.05
CA GLN A 52 20.99 -3.00 4.28
C GLN A 52 20.27 -1.78 4.85
N TYR A 53 19.53 -1.04 4.05
CA TYR A 53 18.79 0.15 4.50
C TYR A 53 17.32 -0.13 4.87
N ARG A 54 16.89 -1.41 4.79
CA ARG A 54 15.53 -1.87 5.11
C ARG A 54 15.49 -2.62 6.44
N ILE A 55 16.12 -2.04 7.44
CA ILE A 55 16.34 -2.68 8.75
C ILE A 55 15.06 -2.83 9.58
N GLY A 56 14.06 -1.98 9.36
CA GLY A 56 12.92 -1.86 10.27
C GLY A 56 12.18 -3.16 10.55
N VAL A 57 12.02 -4.05 9.56
CA VAL A 57 11.34 -5.33 9.75
C VAL A 57 12.29 -6.41 10.24
N ILE A 58 13.46 -6.52 9.62
CA ILE A 58 14.42 -7.61 9.91
C ILE A 58 14.98 -7.47 11.32
N ASP A 59 15.40 -6.26 11.72
CA ASP A 59 15.91 -6.03 13.08
C ASP A 59 14.81 -6.20 14.12
N THR A 60 13.58 -5.75 13.81
CA THR A 60 12.42 -6.01 14.70
C THR A 60 12.17 -7.50 14.86
N ALA A 61 12.18 -8.25 13.74
CA ALA A 61 11.99 -9.70 13.78
C ALA A 61 13.10 -10.40 14.53
N TYR A 62 14.35 -10.01 14.33
CA TYR A 62 15.50 -10.55 15.03
C TYR A 62 15.43 -10.28 16.54
N PHE A 63 15.12 -9.04 16.92
CA PHE A 63 14.93 -8.67 18.33
C PHE A 63 13.81 -9.50 18.98
N LEU A 64 12.64 -9.60 18.32
CA LEU A 64 11.52 -10.40 18.83
C LEU A 64 11.87 -11.89 18.89
N ALA A 65 12.56 -12.42 17.89
CA ALA A 65 13.00 -13.82 17.86
C ALA A 65 13.92 -14.14 19.06
N ARG A 66 14.85 -13.24 19.36
CA ARG A 66 15.74 -13.37 20.51
C ARG A 66 14.99 -13.29 21.84
N TYR A 67 14.01 -12.41 21.95
CA TYR A 67 13.24 -12.20 23.18
C TYR A 67 12.23 -13.33 23.45
N THR A 68 11.59 -13.83 22.39
CA THR A 68 10.56 -14.89 22.49
C THR A 68 11.14 -16.30 22.37
N HIS A 69 12.43 -16.44 22.07
CA HIS A 69 13.09 -17.72 21.74
C HIS A 69 12.49 -18.44 20.51
N LEU A 70 11.72 -17.73 19.69
CA LEU A 70 11.24 -18.23 18.40
C LEU A 70 12.32 -18.05 17.32
N GLY A 71 12.36 -18.96 16.36
CA GLY A 71 13.27 -18.80 15.22
C GLY A 71 12.89 -17.60 14.35
N LEU A 72 13.88 -16.94 13.72
CA LEU A 72 13.69 -15.74 12.90
C LEU A 72 12.59 -15.92 11.84
N ARG A 73 12.53 -17.09 11.16
CA ARG A 73 11.47 -17.41 10.18
C ARG A 73 10.06 -17.33 10.74
N HIS A 74 9.86 -17.82 11.97
CA HIS A 74 8.54 -17.80 12.62
C HIS A 74 8.13 -16.38 12.97
N THR A 75 9.09 -15.58 13.41
CA THR A 75 8.86 -14.19 13.79
C THR A 75 8.56 -13.33 12.56
N LEU A 76 9.28 -13.54 11.45
CA LEU A 76 8.99 -12.86 10.16
C LEU A 76 7.58 -13.21 9.67
N ALA A 77 7.22 -14.50 9.64
CA ALA A 77 5.89 -14.92 9.22
C ALA A 77 4.78 -14.36 10.14
N ALA A 78 5.02 -14.30 11.46
CA ALA A 78 4.08 -13.69 12.40
C ALA A 78 3.91 -12.18 12.15
N LEU A 79 5.00 -11.45 11.87
CA LEU A 79 4.93 -10.02 11.51
C LEU A 79 4.15 -9.81 10.20
N ASP A 80 4.34 -10.68 9.21
CA ASP A 80 3.60 -10.61 7.95
C ASP A 80 2.11 -10.89 8.16
N VAL A 81 1.74 -11.88 8.96
CA VAL A 81 0.34 -12.14 9.33
C VAL A 81 -0.29 -10.93 10.02
N ILE A 82 0.39 -10.35 11.01
CA ILE A 82 -0.09 -9.15 11.72
C ILE A 82 -0.24 -7.98 10.74
N ALA A 83 0.76 -7.73 9.91
CA ALA A 83 0.73 -6.67 8.90
C ALA A 83 -0.37 -6.91 7.85
N GLY A 84 -0.59 -8.17 7.45
CA GLY A 84 -1.69 -8.58 6.58
C GLY A 84 -3.05 -8.26 7.19
N PHE A 85 -3.26 -8.60 8.46
CA PHE A 85 -4.49 -8.24 9.19
C PHE A 85 -4.66 -6.72 9.26
N VAL A 86 -3.63 -5.99 9.69
CA VAL A 86 -3.68 -4.52 9.78
C VAL A 86 -4.02 -3.91 8.43
N SER A 87 -3.34 -4.30 7.35
CA SER A 87 -3.56 -3.73 6.02
C SER A 87 -4.97 -4.04 5.52
N VAL A 88 -5.36 -5.31 5.46
CA VAL A 88 -6.62 -5.75 4.83
C VAL A 88 -7.84 -5.23 5.58
N PHE A 89 -7.84 -5.31 6.91
CA PHE A 89 -8.99 -4.83 7.70
C PHE A 89 -9.08 -3.31 7.72
N THR A 90 -7.95 -2.60 7.73
CA THR A 90 -7.94 -1.13 7.60
C THR A 90 -8.48 -0.70 6.24
N LEU A 91 -8.05 -1.33 5.15
CA LEU A 91 -8.53 -1.03 3.80
C LEU A 91 -10.02 -1.34 3.64
N PHE A 92 -10.50 -2.46 4.19
CA PHE A 92 -11.94 -2.78 4.20
C PHE A 92 -12.75 -1.77 5.03
N PHE A 93 -12.19 -1.30 6.15
CA PHE A 93 -12.81 -0.26 6.96
C PHE A 93 -12.89 1.07 6.19
N VAL A 94 -11.82 1.47 5.49
CA VAL A 94 -11.80 2.66 4.62
C VAL A 94 -12.88 2.55 3.55
N LEU A 95 -12.93 1.44 2.79
CA LEU A 95 -13.97 1.20 1.78
C LEU A 95 -15.37 1.38 2.34
N ARG A 96 -15.65 0.76 3.49
CA ARG A 96 -16.97 0.82 4.12
C ARG A 96 -17.36 2.21 4.64
N ARG A 97 -16.38 3.09 4.87
CA ARG A 97 -16.60 4.48 5.26
C ARG A 97 -16.76 5.41 4.07
N SER A 98 -16.38 5.00 2.89
CA SER A 98 -16.54 5.82 1.69
C SER A 98 -18.02 6.17 1.46
N LYS A 99 -18.24 7.37 0.95
CA LYS A 99 -19.57 7.88 0.62
C LYS A 99 -20.26 6.94 -0.38
N THR A 100 -19.56 6.57 -1.42
CA THR A 100 -20.05 5.68 -2.49
C THR A 100 -20.57 4.36 -1.91
N TYR A 101 -19.78 3.67 -1.07
CA TYR A 101 -20.18 2.39 -0.51
C TYR A 101 -21.41 2.51 0.41
N ARG A 102 -21.56 3.60 1.14
CA ARG A 102 -22.71 3.82 2.06
C ARG A 102 -24.00 4.19 1.33
N GLU A 103 -23.90 4.87 0.19
CA GLU A 103 -25.05 5.34 -0.59
C GLU A 103 -25.57 4.27 -1.56
N THR A 104 -24.81 3.21 -1.82
CA THR A 104 -25.27 2.09 -2.64
C THR A 104 -26.21 1.16 -1.86
N GLY A 105 -27.10 0.48 -2.59
CA GLY A 105 -28.03 -0.52 -2.04
C GLY A 105 -27.30 -1.77 -1.50
N LEU A 106 -28.02 -2.58 -0.74
CA LEU A 106 -27.46 -3.78 -0.09
C LEU A 106 -26.81 -4.77 -1.08
N ALA A 107 -27.42 -4.99 -2.24
CA ALA A 107 -26.86 -5.87 -3.27
C ALA A 107 -25.54 -5.37 -3.81
N GLN A 108 -25.41 -4.06 -4.06
CA GLN A 108 -24.18 -3.42 -4.51
C GLN A 108 -23.10 -3.44 -3.42
N GLN A 109 -23.49 -3.29 -2.14
CA GLN A 109 -22.54 -3.43 -1.02
C GLN A 109 -21.98 -4.86 -0.94
N TRP A 110 -22.79 -5.89 -1.19
CA TRP A 110 -22.31 -7.26 -1.30
C TRP A 110 -21.39 -7.45 -2.50
N PHE A 111 -21.73 -6.90 -3.66
CA PHE A 111 -20.85 -6.91 -4.83
C PHE A 111 -19.51 -6.23 -4.55
N GLY A 112 -19.52 -5.02 -3.94
CA GLY A 112 -18.31 -4.32 -3.57
C GLY A 112 -17.45 -5.09 -2.56
N ALA A 113 -18.09 -5.73 -1.57
CA ALA A 113 -17.37 -6.53 -0.57
C ALA A 113 -16.78 -7.82 -1.18
N ALA A 114 -17.48 -8.48 -2.09
CA ALA A 114 -16.97 -9.63 -2.83
C ALA A 114 -15.81 -9.22 -3.76
N GLY A 115 -15.96 -8.13 -4.50
CA GLY A 115 -14.89 -7.58 -5.34
C GLY A 115 -13.64 -7.22 -4.53
N PHE A 116 -13.81 -6.62 -3.35
CA PHE A 116 -12.70 -6.34 -2.43
C PHE A 116 -11.99 -7.64 -2.03
N LEU A 117 -12.72 -8.67 -1.62
CA LEU A 117 -12.17 -9.97 -1.24
C LEU A 117 -11.37 -10.60 -2.41
N VAL A 118 -11.94 -10.60 -3.62
CA VAL A 118 -11.29 -11.14 -4.81
C VAL A 118 -10.00 -10.41 -5.15
N LEU A 119 -10.01 -9.07 -5.12
CA LEU A 119 -8.80 -8.28 -5.40
C LEU A 119 -7.72 -8.45 -4.33
N VAL A 120 -8.10 -8.49 -3.05
CA VAL A 120 -7.15 -8.78 -1.96
C VAL A 120 -6.53 -10.17 -2.15
N GLN A 121 -7.36 -11.20 -2.41
CA GLN A 121 -6.86 -12.55 -2.66
C GLN A 121 -5.94 -12.59 -3.89
N PHE A 122 -6.32 -11.92 -4.97
CA PHE A 122 -5.51 -11.81 -6.19
C PHE A 122 -4.12 -11.24 -5.87
N TYR A 123 -4.04 -10.12 -5.17
CA TYR A 123 -2.75 -9.49 -4.86
C TYR A 123 -1.94 -10.31 -3.84
N LEU A 124 -2.56 -10.85 -2.80
CA LEU A 124 -1.86 -11.68 -1.82
C LEU A 124 -1.32 -12.98 -2.43
N ALA A 125 -1.95 -13.53 -3.47
CA ALA A 125 -1.44 -14.70 -4.17
C ALA A 125 -0.07 -14.48 -4.83
N TRP A 126 0.27 -13.24 -5.19
CA TRP A 126 1.58 -12.92 -5.76
C TRP A 126 2.73 -12.98 -4.74
N LEU A 127 2.45 -13.01 -3.42
CA LEU A 127 3.47 -13.23 -2.39
C LEU A 127 4.12 -14.62 -2.51
N LEU A 128 3.42 -15.62 -3.05
CA LEU A 128 3.94 -16.96 -3.27
C LEU A 128 5.19 -17.04 -4.14
N TRP A 129 5.33 -16.11 -5.08
CA TRP A 129 6.42 -16.15 -6.05
C TRP A 129 7.76 -15.72 -5.47
N TYR A 130 7.73 -14.88 -4.44
CA TYR A 130 8.98 -14.35 -3.91
C TYR A 130 8.74 -13.49 -2.67
N GLN A 131 8.88 -14.09 -1.50
CA GLN A 131 8.65 -13.38 -0.23
C GLN A 131 9.78 -12.40 0.10
N ARG A 132 9.36 -11.21 0.59
CA ARG A 132 10.24 -10.18 1.14
C ARG A 132 9.65 -9.63 2.44
N PRO A 133 10.44 -9.59 3.51
CA PRO A 133 9.93 -9.20 4.84
C PRO A 133 9.26 -7.83 4.89
N GLU A 134 9.68 -6.90 4.03
CA GLU A 134 9.17 -5.54 4.02
C GLU A 134 7.83 -5.35 3.31
N THR A 135 7.32 -6.35 2.56
CA THR A 135 6.17 -6.16 1.65
C THR A 135 4.86 -5.90 2.40
N LEU A 136 4.43 -6.80 3.27
CA LEU A 136 3.19 -6.64 4.04
C LEU A 136 3.26 -5.54 5.10
N PRO A 137 4.36 -5.37 5.85
CA PRO A 137 4.52 -4.22 6.74
C PRO A 137 4.40 -2.87 6.01
N THR A 138 4.97 -2.75 4.79
CA THR A 138 4.78 -1.58 3.94
C THR A 138 3.31 -1.37 3.60
N ALA A 139 2.58 -2.42 3.19
CA ALA A 139 1.16 -2.32 2.88
C ALA A 139 0.32 -1.89 4.10
N ALA A 140 0.67 -2.37 5.31
CA ALA A 140 0.02 -1.95 6.54
C ALA A 140 0.23 -0.44 6.84
N ILE A 141 1.44 0.06 6.64
CA ILE A 141 1.75 1.50 6.80
C ILE A 141 0.97 2.32 5.76
N LEU A 142 0.90 1.89 4.49
CA LEU A 142 0.10 2.57 3.47
C LEU A 142 -1.39 2.59 3.82
N ALA A 143 -1.95 1.46 4.30
CA ALA A 143 -3.33 1.36 4.71
C ALA A 143 -3.67 2.30 5.88
N LEU A 144 -2.81 2.35 6.90
CA LEU A 144 -2.95 3.28 8.03
C LEU A 144 -2.82 4.74 7.59
N THR A 145 -1.92 5.05 6.66
CA THR A 145 -1.79 6.40 6.10
C THR A 145 -3.05 6.79 5.33
N LEU A 146 -3.60 5.88 4.51
CA LEU A 146 -4.88 6.10 3.80
C LEU A 146 -6.03 6.36 4.77
N LEU A 147 -6.08 5.63 5.88
CA LEU A 147 -7.05 5.85 6.95
C LEU A 147 -6.92 7.26 7.55
N LEU A 148 -5.70 7.70 7.88
CA LEU A 148 -5.45 9.04 8.44
C LEU A 148 -5.81 10.15 7.47
N LEU A 149 -5.63 9.93 6.15
CA LEU A 149 -6.00 10.90 5.12
C LEU A 149 -7.52 11.11 5.02
N GLY A 150 -8.30 10.03 5.14
CA GLY A 150 -9.73 10.05 4.87
C GLY A 150 -10.62 10.15 6.11
N VAL A 151 -10.10 9.88 7.32
CA VAL A 151 -10.92 9.77 8.53
C VAL A 151 -10.42 10.70 9.63
N PRO A 152 -11.23 11.68 10.07
CA PRO A 152 -10.87 12.53 11.19
C PRO A 152 -10.76 11.71 12.49
N LEU A 153 -9.64 11.87 13.19
CA LEU A 153 -9.37 11.17 14.44
C LEU A 153 -10.04 11.87 15.63
N ARG A 154 -10.47 11.08 16.62
CA ARG A 154 -11.03 11.62 17.86
C ARG A 154 -10.06 12.49 18.64
N GLY A 155 -8.75 12.26 18.53
CA GLY A 155 -7.68 13.05 19.16
C GLY A 155 -7.36 14.37 18.43
N GLY A 156 -8.08 14.70 17.35
CA GLY A 156 -7.90 15.95 16.61
C GLY A 156 -6.68 15.99 15.69
N ALA A 157 -6.36 17.19 15.21
CA ALA A 157 -5.32 17.42 14.23
C ALA A 157 -3.91 17.03 14.72
N VAL A 158 -3.60 17.26 15.99
CA VAL A 158 -2.29 16.93 16.56
C VAL A 158 -2.03 15.43 16.50
N THR A 159 -3.00 14.61 16.91
CA THR A 159 -2.89 13.14 16.85
C THR A 159 -2.71 12.64 15.41
N ALA A 160 -3.41 13.25 14.45
CA ALA A 160 -3.24 12.92 13.03
C ALA A 160 -1.84 13.27 12.53
N VAL A 161 -1.33 14.47 12.82
CA VAL A 161 0.03 14.90 12.44
C VAL A 161 1.08 13.97 13.05
N VAL A 162 1.01 13.68 14.34
CA VAL A 162 1.93 12.73 15.00
C VAL A 162 1.85 11.36 14.35
N GLY A 163 0.64 10.85 14.10
CA GLY A 163 0.44 9.58 13.40
C GLY A 163 1.11 9.55 12.03
N PHE A 164 0.94 10.60 11.23
CA PHE A 164 1.62 10.73 9.93
C PHE A 164 3.15 10.68 10.05
N LEU A 165 3.72 11.44 10.99
CA LEU A 165 5.17 11.49 11.18
C LEU A 165 5.72 10.14 11.67
N VAL A 166 5.01 9.46 12.57
CA VAL A 166 5.38 8.11 13.02
C VAL A 166 5.36 7.13 11.84
N LEU A 167 4.27 7.11 11.04
CA LEU A 167 4.19 6.24 9.87
C LEU A 167 5.27 6.57 8.82
N ALA A 168 5.60 7.86 8.62
CA ALA A 168 6.70 8.28 7.75
C ALA A 168 8.06 7.78 8.26
N ALA A 169 8.32 7.88 9.56
CA ALA A 169 9.55 7.36 10.16
C ALA A 169 9.66 5.84 9.99
N MET A 170 8.58 5.10 10.28
CA MET A 170 8.53 3.65 10.03
C MET A 170 8.79 3.33 8.56
N GLN A 171 8.18 4.09 7.64
CA GLN A 171 8.37 3.89 6.20
C GLN A 171 9.83 4.16 5.78
N GLY A 172 10.49 5.16 6.37
CA GLY A 172 11.90 5.45 6.16
C GLY A 172 12.84 4.28 6.56
N LEU A 173 12.45 3.48 7.56
CA LEU A 173 13.19 2.31 8.01
C LEU A 173 12.83 1.01 7.25
N VAL A 174 11.60 0.93 6.71
CA VAL A 174 11.09 -0.28 6.03
C VAL A 174 11.29 -0.18 4.52
N ARG A 175 10.75 0.88 3.90
CA ARG A 175 10.77 1.12 2.45
C ARG A 175 10.74 2.62 2.15
N ALA A 176 11.88 3.29 2.23
CA ALA A 176 11.99 4.73 2.01
C ALA A 176 11.53 5.17 0.61
N ASP A 177 11.73 4.34 -0.42
CA ASP A 177 11.27 4.56 -1.78
C ASP A 177 9.73 4.69 -1.85
N VAL A 178 9.01 3.81 -1.17
CA VAL A 178 7.54 3.85 -1.06
C VAL A 178 7.08 5.05 -0.23
N GLY A 179 7.75 5.31 0.90
CA GLY A 179 7.44 6.45 1.77
C GLY A 179 7.61 7.78 1.06
N PHE A 180 8.70 7.96 0.33
CA PHE A 180 8.92 9.15 -0.50
C PHE A 180 7.79 9.33 -1.52
N ALA A 181 7.50 8.30 -2.32
CA ALA A 181 6.49 8.37 -3.36
C ALA A 181 5.08 8.69 -2.81
N LEU A 182 4.71 8.06 -1.69
CA LEU A 182 3.44 8.30 -1.01
C LEU A 182 3.30 9.76 -0.56
N HIS A 183 4.26 10.27 0.23
CA HIS A 183 4.16 11.61 0.80
C HIS A 183 4.33 12.70 -0.27
N ALA A 184 5.12 12.47 -1.32
CA ALA A 184 5.19 13.34 -2.50
C ALA A 184 3.85 13.36 -3.23
N GLY A 185 3.17 12.22 -3.40
CA GLY A 185 1.84 12.13 -3.99
C GLY A 185 0.79 12.91 -3.19
N ILE A 186 0.79 12.77 -1.86
CA ILE A 186 -0.12 13.55 -0.98
C ILE A 186 0.16 15.04 -1.13
N LEU A 187 1.44 15.45 -1.13
CA LEU A 187 1.84 16.85 -1.28
C LEU A 187 1.36 17.44 -2.62
N LEU A 188 1.52 16.70 -3.72
CA LEU A 188 1.03 17.12 -5.03
C LEU A 188 -0.49 17.31 -5.04
N VAL A 189 -1.25 16.39 -4.45
CA VAL A 189 -2.71 16.52 -4.35
C VAL A 189 -3.11 17.70 -3.47
N CYS A 190 -2.35 18.02 -2.42
CA CYS A 190 -2.55 19.24 -1.64
C CYS A 190 -2.41 20.53 -2.48
N MET A 191 -1.65 20.53 -3.57
CA MET A 191 -1.52 21.67 -4.48
C MET A 191 -2.74 21.85 -5.39
N THR A 192 -3.65 20.88 -5.44
CA THR A 192 -4.89 20.90 -6.24
C THR A 192 -6.12 21.16 -5.35
N PRO A 193 -7.27 21.53 -5.94
CA PRO A 193 -8.53 21.65 -5.19
C PRO A 193 -8.95 20.37 -4.44
N LEU A 194 -8.52 19.20 -4.93
CA LEU A 194 -8.79 17.89 -4.31
C LEU A 194 -8.22 17.78 -2.90
N GLY A 195 -7.12 18.49 -2.58
CA GLY A 195 -6.55 18.49 -1.23
C GLY A 195 -7.47 19.04 -0.13
N ARG A 196 -8.63 19.64 -0.47
CA ARG A 196 -9.64 20.08 0.50
C ARG A 196 -10.45 18.92 1.11
N GLY A 197 -10.43 17.75 0.51
CA GLY A 197 -11.16 16.56 0.97
C GLY A 197 -10.39 15.70 1.96
N PHE A 198 -9.21 16.11 2.43
CA PHE A 198 -8.48 15.43 3.48
C PHE A 198 -9.06 15.69 4.87
N ALA A 199 -8.81 14.76 5.81
CA ALA A 199 -9.23 14.91 7.21
C ALA A 199 -8.56 16.09 7.92
N LEU A 200 -7.31 16.40 7.57
CA LEU A 200 -6.60 17.60 8.02
C LEU A 200 -6.87 18.78 7.06
N PRO A 201 -6.85 20.04 7.57
CA PRO A 201 -6.84 21.21 6.72
C PRO A 201 -5.72 21.13 5.67
N ARG A 202 -5.99 21.57 4.44
CA ARG A 202 -5.09 21.45 3.29
C ARG A 202 -3.66 21.94 3.57
N SER A 203 -3.51 23.09 4.24
CA SER A 203 -2.20 23.65 4.58
C SER A 203 -1.46 22.78 5.60
N ALA A 204 -2.15 22.31 6.65
CA ALA A 204 -1.58 21.43 7.64
C ALA A 204 -1.17 20.08 7.01
N GLN A 205 -2.01 19.52 6.12
CA GLN A 205 -1.68 18.30 5.40
C GLN A 205 -0.47 18.48 4.48
N ALA A 206 -0.37 19.61 3.76
CA ALA A 206 0.77 19.92 2.90
C ALA A 206 2.08 20.03 3.70
N VAL A 207 2.06 20.78 4.81
CA VAL A 207 3.22 20.90 5.70
C VAL A 207 3.60 19.54 6.29
N THR A 208 2.64 18.78 6.80
CA THR A 208 2.90 17.44 7.36
C THR A 208 3.50 16.50 6.32
N SER A 209 2.98 16.51 5.09
CA SER A 209 3.50 15.66 4.00
C SER A 209 4.91 16.10 3.57
N PHE A 210 5.18 17.40 3.50
CA PHE A 210 6.51 17.91 3.22
C PHE A 210 7.53 17.50 4.31
N VAL A 211 7.17 17.65 5.58
CA VAL A 211 8.00 17.20 6.70
C VAL A 211 8.22 15.68 6.65
N SER A 212 7.17 14.91 6.29
CA SER A 212 7.27 13.46 6.12
C SER A 212 8.25 13.06 5.01
N VAL A 213 8.26 13.77 3.87
CA VAL A 213 9.26 13.57 2.80
C VAL A 213 10.66 13.80 3.35
N LEU A 214 10.89 14.93 4.04
CA LEU A 214 12.19 15.24 4.62
C LEU A 214 12.63 14.21 5.67
N LEU A 215 11.69 13.72 6.48
CA LEU A 215 11.95 12.70 7.49
C LEU A 215 12.37 11.37 6.86
N VAL A 216 11.64 10.89 5.84
CA VAL A 216 11.97 9.66 5.10
C VAL A 216 13.35 9.77 4.46
N LEU A 217 13.63 10.88 3.76
CA LEU A 217 14.92 11.10 3.12
C LEU A 217 16.04 11.27 4.15
N GLY A 218 15.79 11.98 5.26
CA GLY A 218 16.72 12.18 6.35
C GLY A 218 17.13 10.86 7.02
N ILE A 219 16.16 9.97 7.30
CA ILE A 219 16.42 8.62 7.82
C ILE A 219 17.28 7.83 6.82
N GLN A 220 16.91 7.84 5.55
CA GLN A 220 17.67 7.13 4.53
C GLN A 220 19.10 7.66 4.39
N PHE A 221 19.27 8.99 4.36
CA PHE A 221 20.57 9.62 4.31
C PHE A 221 21.42 9.28 5.56
N TRP A 222 20.81 9.27 6.74
CA TRP A 222 21.48 8.89 7.99
C TRP A 222 21.93 7.43 7.95
N LEU A 223 21.07 6.50 7.51
CA LEU A 223 21.43 5.09 7.35
C LEU A 223 22.61 4.92 6.37
N MET A 224 22.56 5.59 5.21
CA MET A 224 23.58 5.49 4.17
C MET A 224 24.93 6.08 4.58
N ARG A 225 24.93 7.20 5.33
CA ARG A 225 26.14 7.96 5.59
C ARG A 225 26.76 7.69 6.96
N ARG A 226 25.95 7.28 7.94
CA ARG A 226 26.40 7.14 9.33
C ARG A 226 26.34 5.72 9.84
N VAL A 227 25.28 4.97 9.52
CA VAL A 227 25.08 3.64 10.09
C VAL A 227 25.76 2.57 9.22
N PHE A 228 25.51 2.61 7.91
CA PHE A 228 26.04 1.62 6.96
C PHE A 228 26.77 2.26 5.77
N PRO A 229 27.85 3.01 6.01
CA PRO A 229 28.56 3.73 4.94
C PRO A 229 29.22 2.79 3.93
N HIS A 230 29.43 1.54 4.28
CA HIS A 230 30.07 0.53 3.43
C HIS A 230 29.09 -0.23 2.54
N ALA A 231 27.79 -0.13 2.79
CA ALA A 231 26.80 -0.81 1.97
C ALA A 231 26.77 -0.19 0.56
N SER A 232 26.95 -1.01 -0.46
CA SER A 232 26.98 -0.60 -1.86
C SER A 232 25.98 -1.36 -2.71
N TYR A 233 25.59 -0.80 -3.84
CA TYR A 233 24.75 -1.49 -4.83
C TYR A 233 25.51 -2.55 -5.64
N GLY A 234 26.81 -2.73 -5.40
CA GLY A 234 27.65 -3.65 -6.11
C GLY A 234 27.72 -3.33 -7.61
N SER A 235 27.82 -4.38 -8.42
CA SER A 235 27.85 -4.28 -9.90
C SER A 235 26.47 -4.18 -10.56
N THR A 236 25.37 -4.16 -9.78
CA THR A 236 24.01 -4.08 -10.34
C THR A 236 23.80 -2.71 -10.94
N PRO A 237 23.43 -2.60 -12.23
CA PRO A 237 23.12 -1.30 -12.82
C PRO A 237 21.97 -0.62 -12.06
N VAL A 238 22.19 0.63 -11.65
CA VAL A 238 21.15 1.41 -10.96
C VAL A 238 19.98 1.71 -11.92
N PHE A 239 20.30 1.98 -13.19
CA PHE A 239 19.30 2.28 -14.20
C PHE A 239 18.91 1.02 -14.99
N GLN A 240 17.67 0.54 -14.79
CA GLN A 240 17.15 -0.71 -15.32
C GLN A 240 16.21 -0.55 -16.51
N LEU A 241 15.87 0.67 -16.91
CA LEU A 241 14.81 0.92 -17.91
C LEU A 241 15.01 0.12 -19.21
N VAL A 242 16.21 0.14 -19.77
CA VAL A 242 16.53 -0.58 -21.03
C VAL A 242 16.36 -2.08 -20.83
N LEU A 243 16.87 -2.63 -19.73
CA LEU A 243 16.73 -4.04 -19.40
C LEU A 243 15.26 -4.45 -19.21
N ASN A 244 14.47 -3.58 -18.62
CA ASN A 244 13.04 -3.80 -18.44
C ASN A 244 12.30 -3.81 -19.79
N LEU A 245 12.61 -2.88 -20.69
CA LEU A 245 11.99 -2.82 -22.01
C LEU A 245 12.30 -4.07 -22.85
N LEU A 246 13.50 -4.63 -22.70
CA LEU A 246 13.94 -5.83 -23.44
C LEU A 246 13.50 -7.14 -22.77
N SER A 247 13.00 -7.12 -21.53
CA SER A 247 12.64 -8.31 -20.76
C SER A 247 11.24 -8.82 -21.13
N MET A 248 11.09 -9.52 -22.25
CA MET A 248 9.81 -10.08 -22.68
C MET A 248 9.15 -10.96 -21.62
N SER A 249 9.93 -11.80 -20.92
CA SER A 249 9.42 -12.66 -19.83
C SER A 249 8.93 -11.88 -18.60
N GLY A 250 9.40 -10.65 -18.40
CA GLY A 250 8.97 -9.78 -17.30
C GLY A 250 7.65 -9.08 -17.57
N TRP A 251 7.30 -8.86 -18.85
CA TRP A 251 6.07 -8.12 -19.21
C TRP A 251 4.79 -8.90 -18.91
N ILE A 252 4.79 -10.23 -19.07
CA ILE A 252 3.58 -11.05 -18.81
C ILE A 252 3.12 -10.91 -17.36
N PRO A 253 3.94 -11.23 -16.33
CA PRO A 253 3.51 -11.04 -14.94
C PRO A 253 3.22 -9.57 -14.62
N PHE A 254 3.96 -8.63 -15.20
CA PHE A 254 3.72 -7.19 -15.00
C PHE A 254 2.32 -6.78 -15.49
N VAL A 255 1.94 -7.11 -16.72
CA VAL A 255 0.63 -6.74 -17.29
C VAL A 255 -0.51 -7.40 -16.52
N LEU A 256 -0.38 -8.68 -16.16
CA LEU A 256 -1.39 -9.38 -15.38
C LEU A 256 -1.57 -8.75 -13.98
N PHE A 257 -0.46 -8.46 -13.30
CA PHE A 257 -0.48 -7.86 -11.97
C PHE A 257 -1.05 -6.43 -12.00
N MET A 258 -0.67 -5.63 -13.01
CA MET A 258 -1.04 -4.22 -13.13
C MET A 258 -2.44 -4.00 -13.73
N GLY A 259 -3.12 -5.05 -14.20
CA GLY A 259 -4.44 -4.92 -14.85
C GLY A 259 -5.48 -4.14 -14.03
N PRO A 260 -5.76 -4.51 -12.76
CA PRO A 260 -6.72 -3.77 -11.93
C PRO A 260 -6.28 -2.33 -11.66
N PHE A 261 -4.98 -2.07 -11.49
CA PHE A 261 -4.42 -0.73 -11.32
C PHE A 261 -4.62 0.13 -12.57
N ALA A 262 -4.27 -0.41 -13.74
CA ALA A 262 -4.42 0.28 -15.03
C ALA A 262 -5.90 0.62 -15.31
N TRP A 263 -6.81 -0.31 -15.00
CA TRP A 263 -8.25 -0.05 -15.09
C TRP A 263 -8.69 1.07 -14.14
N THR A 264 -8.23 1.05 -12.89
CA THR A 264 -8.52 2.10 -11.90
C THR A 264 -8.07 3.46 -12.40
N MET A 265 -6.81 3.56 -12.86
CA MET A 265 -6.23 4.79 -13.39
C MET A 265 -7.05 5.31 -14.58
N TRP A 266 -7.37 4.44 -15.54
CA TRP A 266 -8.17 4.80 -16.72
C TRP A 266 -9.53 5.35 -16.33
N MET A 267 -10.21 4.72 -15.37
CA MET A 267 -11.52 5.15 -14.91
C MET A 267 -11.48 6.49 -14.17
N VAL A 268 -10.46 6.74 -13.34
CA VAL A 268 -10.27 8.02 -12.64
C VAL A 268 -10.09 9.15 -13.67
N VAL A 269 -9.24 8.94 -14.69
CA VAL A 269 -9.00 9.93 -15.74
C VAL A 269 -10.26 10.19 -16.56
N ARG A 270 -10.99 9.13 -16.95
CA ARG A 270 -12.18 9.24 -17.81
C ARG A 270 -13.34 9.93 -17.09
N ARG A 271 -13.56 9.66 -15.82
CA ARG A 271 -14.76 10.12 -15.09
C ARG A 271 -14.59 11.45 -14.35
N ARG A 272 -13.39 11.99 -14.26
CA ARG A 272 -13.03 13.31 -13.66
C ARG A 272 -13.60 13.64 -12.26
N SER A 273 -14.47 12.84 -11.64
CA SER A 273 -15.36 13.47 -10.67
C SER A 273 -15.52 12.86 -9.31
N ALA A 274 -15.29 11.59 -9.06
CA ALA A 274 -15.87 11.01 -7.86
C ALA A 274 -14.92 10.24 -6.94
N ALA A 275 -13.63 10.23 -7.24
CA ALA A 275 -12.66 9.59 -6.35
C ALA A 275 -12.42 10.47 -5.11
N GLU A 276 -12.51 9.89 -3.93
CA GLU A 276 -12.15 10.58 -2.69
C GLU A 276 -10.68 11.04 -2.72
N SER A 277 -10.40 12.22 -2.17
CA SER A 277 -9.07 12.85 -2.17
C SER A 277 -7.97 11.93 -1.67
N ALA A 278 -8.26 11.13 -0.66
CA ALA A 278 -7.33 10.15 -0.09
C ALA A 278 -6.95 9.06 -1.11
N GLY A 279 -7.93 8.53 -1.86
CA GLY A 279 -7.70 7.56 -2.93
C GLY A 279 -6.89 8.14 -4.08
N VAL A 280 -7.17 9.40 -4.48
CA VAL A 280 -6.39 10.10 -5.52
C VAL A 280 -4.95 10.33 -5.07
N ALA A 281 -4.72 10.69 -3.81
CA ALA A 281 -3.37 10.87 -3.28
C ALA A 281 -2.59 9.55 -3.29
N MET A 282 -3.22 8.45 -2.91
CA MET A 282 -2.64 7.11 -2.98
C MET A 282 -2.31 6.72 -4.42
N LEU A 283 -3.21 7.01 -5.39
CA LEU A 283 -2.98 6.77 -6.81
C LEU A 283 -1.81 7.60 -7.33
N THR A 284 -1.72 8.88 -6.94
CA THR A 284 -0.62 9.76 -7.34
C THR A 284 0.72 9.25 -6.81
N GLY A 285 0.77 8.84 -5.54
CA GLY A 285 1.94 8.19 -4.94
C GLY A 285 2.33 6.89 -5.67
N ALA A 286 1.33 6.07 -6.03
CA ALA A 286 1.54 4.85 -6.80
C ALA A 286 2.13 5.12 -8.19
N LEU A 287 1.70 6.18 -8.87
CA LEU A 287 2.24 6.59 -10.18
C LEU A 287 3.69 7.07 -10.07
N ILE A 288 4.01 7.88 -9.05
CA ILE A 288 5.40 8.29 -8.77
C ILE A 288 6.26 7.05 -8.54
N PHE A 289 5.78 6.14 -7.68
CA PHE A 289 6.49 4.91 -7.37
C PHE A 289 6.67 4.01 -8.59
N LEU A 290 5.63 3.88 -9.44
CA LEU A 290 5.70 3.12 -10.68
C LEU A 290 6.79 3.67 -11.61
N GLY A 291 6.86 4.99 -11.78
CA GLY A 291 7.93 5.64 -12.54
C GLY A 291 9.32 5.31 -12.00
N MET A 292 9.51 5.40 -10.68
CA MET A 292 10.76 5.02 -10.02
C MET A 292 11.08 3.53 -10.23
N TRP A 293 10.10 2.65 -10.03
CA TRP A 293 10.30 1.21 -10.15
C TRP A 293 10.66 0.79 -11.58
N VAL A 294 9.99 1.30 -12.59
CA VAL A 294 10.29 0.98 -14.00
C VAL A 294 11.68 1.46 -14.40
N THR A 295 12.16 2.57 -13.81
CA THR A 295 13.48 3.13 -14.12
C THR A 295 14.62 2.46 -13.39
N VAL A 296 14.47 2.11 -12.11
CA VAL A 296 15.56 1.59 -11.28
C VAL A 296 15.34 0.18 -10.73
N GLY A 297 14.11 -0.34 -10.78
CA GLY A 297 13.77 -1.70 -10.36
C GLY A 297 13.62 -2.66 -11.54
N ARG A 298 13.40 -3.93 -11.25
CA ARG A 298 13.11 -4.97 -12.26
C ARG A 298 11.62 -5.20 -12.37
N ILE A 299 11.01 -5.00 -13.56
CA ILE A 299 9.57 -5.14 -13.78
C ILE A 299 9.03 -6.55 -13.49
N LYS A 300 9.85 -7.60 -13.65
CA LYS A 300 9.47 -8.97 -13.29
C LYS A 300 9.22 -9.16 -11.79
N GLU A 301 9.73 -8.27 -10.95
CA GLU A 301 9.54 -8.30 -9.50
C GLU A 301 8.26 -7.55 -9.10
N VAL A 302 7.11 -7.97 -9.64
CA VAL A 302 5.81 -7.28 -9.47
C VAL A 302 5.39 -7.03 -8.02
N ARG A 303 5.84 -7.87 -7.09
CA ARG A 303 5.63 -7.70 -5.65
C ARG A 303 6.14 -6.37 -5.09
N ILE A 304 7.13 -5.74 -5.76
CA ILE A 304 7.65 -4.42 -5.36
C ILE A 304 6.52 -3.39 -5.33
N PHE A 305 5.55 -3.49 -6.24
CA PHE A 305 4.39 -2.61 -6.33
C PHE A 305 3.19 -3.07 -5.48
N LEU A 306 3.24 -4.29 -4.93
CA LEU A 306 2.13 -4.91 -4.20
C LEU A 306 1.57 -4.03 -3.06
N PRO A 307 2.37 -3.31 -2.24
CA PRO A 307 1.84 -2.44 -1.21
C PRO A 307 0.89 -1.36 -1.76
N PHE A 308 1.25 -0.72 -2.86
CA PHE A 308 0.37 0.26 -3.52
C PHE A 308 -0.85 -0.40 -4.17
N ALA A 309 -0.66 -1.57 -4.80
CA ALA A 309 -1.77 -2.30 -5.41
C ALA A 309 -2.85 -2.66 -4.38
N LEU A 310 -2.46 -3.16 -3.21
CA LEU A 310 -3.38 -3.42 -2.10
C LEU A 310 -4.03 -2.13 -1.59
N ALA A 311 -3.26 -1.07 -1.37
CA ALA A 311 -3.76 0.20 -0.86
C ALA A 311 -4.78 0.87 -1.81
N LEU A 312 -4.74 0.55 -3.10
CA LEU A 312 -5.67 1.07 -4.11
C LEU A 312 -6.94 0.22 -4.29
N VAL A 313 -7.04 -0.95 -3.65
CA VAL A 313 -8.26 -1.81 -3.75
C VAL A 313 -9.53 -1.05 -3.34
N PRO A 314 -9.58 -0.26 -2.24
CA PRO A 314 -10.79 0.51 -1.91
C PRO A 314 -11.19 1.45 -3.04
N LEU A 315 -10.26 2.21 -3.62
CA LEU A 315 -10.52 3.12 -4.73
C LEU A 315 -11.05 2.38 -5.96
N THR A 316 -10.46 1.24 -6.30
CA THR A 316 -10.90 0.39 -7.41
C THR A 316 -12.37 -0.03 -7.23
N ILE A 317 -12.74 -0.47 -6.04
CA ILE A 317 -14.10 -0.88 -5.72
C ILE A 317 -15.07 0.31 -5.71
N GLU A 318 -14.67 1.45 -5.15
CA GLU A 318 -15.49 2.67 -5.19
C GLU A 318 -15.84 3.08 -6.60
N ILE A 319 -14.86 3.09 -7.51
CA ILE A 319 -15.07 3.42 -8.92
C ILE A 319 -16.01 2.40 -9.59
N ALA A 320 -15.88 1.11 -9.26
CA ALA A 320 -16.78 0.08 -9.77
C ALA A 320 -18.22 0.30 -9.27
N LEU A 321 -18.40 0.63 -7.99
CA LEU A 321 -19.71 0.88 -7.40
C LEU A 321 -20.39 2.14 -7.93
N GLN A 322 -19.63 3.18 -8.30
CA GLN A 322 -20.19 4.39 -8.89
C GLN A 322 -20.93 4.13 -10.21
N GLN A 323 -20.65 3.02 -10.88
CA GLN A 323 -21.38 2.63 -12.09
C GLN A 323 -22.84 2.29 -11.82
N PHE A 324 -23.18 1.93 -10.59
CA PHE A 324 -24.54 1.58 -10.16
C PHE A 324 -25.31 2.74 -9.54
N LEU A 325 -24.64 3.90 -9.31
CA LEU A 325 -25.32 5.10 -8.83
C LEU A 325 -26.01 5.82 -10.00
N PRO A 326 -27.27 6.29 -9.83
CA PRO A 326 -27.96 7.06 -10.84
C PRO A 326 -27.16 8.34 -11.16
N THR A 327 -26.94 8.59 -12.44
CA THR A 327 -26.36 9.84 -12.92
C THR A 327 -27.31 10.98 -12.60
N THR A 328 -26.84 11.96 -11.83
CA THR A 328 -27.65 13.13 -11.37
C THR A 328 -28.12 14.04 -12.52
N GLU A 329 -27.70 13.78 -13.77
CA GLU A 329 -28.06 14.57 -14.96
C GLU A 329 -29.50 14.36 -15.44
N THR A 330 -30.19 13.28 -14.99
CA THR A 330 -31.55 13.00 -15.47
C THR A 330 -32.66 13.76 -14.70
N GLN A 331 -32.34 14.51 -13.64
CA GLN A 331 -33.36 15.23 -12.85
C GLN A 331 -33.49 16.74 -13.21
N SER A 332 -32.63 17.30 -14.06
CA SER A 332 -32.75 18.70 -14.46
C SER A 332 -33.53 18.95 -15.77
N GLY A 333 -33.95 17.90 -16.44
CA GLY A 333 -34.69 17.97 -17.69
C GLY A 333 -36.11 17.44 -17.53
N THR A 334 -37.05 18.24 -17.03
CA THR A 334 -38.46 18.33 -17.42
C THR A 334 -39.30 18.96 -16.31
N ARG A 335 -39.10 20.24 -16.05
CA ARG A 335 -40.25 21.08 -15.65
C ARG A 335 -40.56 21.93 -16.88
N LEU A 336 -41.39 21.39 -17.79
CA LEU A 336 -42.10 22.25 -18.74
C LEU A 336 -43.05 23.15 -17.93
N PRO A 337 -43.07 24.45 -18.15
CA PRO A 337 -44.06 25.31 -17.55
C PRO A 337 -45.43 24.90 -18.11
N VAL A 338 -46.33 24.54 -17.20
CA VAL A 338 -47.77 24.47 -17.49
C VAL A 338 -48.24 25.90 -17.72
N VAL A 339 -48.66 26.20 -18.94
CA VAL A 339 -49.37 27.39 -19.33
C VAL A 339 -50.82 27.29 -18.91
#